data_b8a02ef382e116fbc93c2a0238e4a187
#
_entry.id   b8a02ef382e116fbc93c2a0238e4a187
#
_cell.length_a   1.000
_cell.length_b   1.000
_cell.length_c   1.000
_cell.angle_alpha   90.00
_cell.angle_beta   90.00
_cell.angle_gamma   90.00
#
_symmetry.space_group_name_H-M   'P 1'
#
loop_
_entity.id
_entity.type
_entity.pdbx_description
1 polymer ?
#
loop_
_entity_poly.entity_id
_entity_poly.type
_entity_poly.pdbx_seq_one_letter_code
_entity_poly.pdbx_strand_id
1 'polypeptide(L)'
;STGFLKMLTLCKHLRDLQFDIVLDPFETMPSFKHSLILSSLKDSYILGFDQWYKRYYSFYHPHDECLKEHMSTRATEILKHIYGEGEFSTDYDLHLPVDVEDKIKEFIGDTRIVIINPLGAKKICRLTFEQIKVIYQEMKLHFENYRVIFTGLPQDLLTIPIPEIETLPFNEFIYTVALTKYSDFVISVDTALVHIAAAYHKPTLAFYPNSRTPEYPSHLIWSPNNHKSIQIVSPTFT
;
A
#
# COMPACT_ATOMS: atom_id res chain seq x y z
N SER A 1 -30.83 -3.77 18.34
CA SER A 1 -29.57 -4.36 17.89
C SER A 1 -28.39 -3.60 18.48
N THR A 2 -27.52 -4.30 19.17
CA THR A 2 -26.35 -3.77 19.88
C THR A 2 -25.39 -2.98 18.99
N GLY A 3 -25.31 -3.28 17.71
CA GLY A 3 -24.41 -2.60 16.77
C GLY A 3 -24.81 -1.17 16.42
N PHE A 4 -26.09 -0.87 16.32
CA PHE A 4 -26.58 0.48 16.03
C PHE A 4 -26.40 1.42 17.24
N LEU A 5 -26.66 0.93 18.46
CA LEU A 5 -26.40 1.71 19.68
C LEU A 5 -24.92 2.05 19.84
N LYS A 6 -24.02 1.11 19.58
CA LYS A 6 -22.56 1.36 19.59
C LYS A 6 -22.17 2.43 18.56
N MET A 7 -22.79 2.43 17.37
CA MET A 7 -22.56 3.45 16.35
C MET A 7 -23.02 4.84 16.81
N LEU A 8 -24.21 4.95 17.41
CA LEU A 8 -24.69 6.23 17.94
C LEU A 8 -23.79 6.76 19.06
N THR A 9 -23.31 5.86 19.95
CA THR A 9 -22.35 6.22 20.99
C THR A 9 -21.04 6.75 20.40
N LEU A 10 -20.53 6.09 19.34
CA LEU A 10 -19.34 6.55 18.62
C LEU A 10 -19.58 7.94 18.00
N CYS A 11 -20.69 8.13 17.28
CA CYS A 11 -21.01 9.42 16.66
C CYS A 11 -21.13 10.55 17.70
N LYS A 12 -21.73 10.25 18.87
CA LYS A 12 -21.78 11.21 19.97
C LYS A 12 -20.38 11.54 20.48
N HIS A 13 -19.56 10.52 20.74
CA HIS A 13 -18.19 10.71 21.22
C HIS A 13 -17.35 11.54 20.23
N LEU A 14 -17.40 11.24 18.94
CA LEU A 14 -16.68 11.99 17.91
C LEU A 14 -17.13 13.46 17.85
N ARG A 15 -18.42 13.74 17.96
CA ARG A 15 -18.94 15.11 18.02
C ARG A 15 -18.49 15.86 19.27
N ASP A 16 -18.47 15.17 20.43
CA ASP A 16 -18.09 15.77 21.71
C ASP A 16 -16.59 16.14 21.73
N LEU A 17 -15.76 15.55 20.84
CA LEU A 17 -14.34 15.89 20.67
C LEU A 17 -14.10 17.23 19.94
N GLN A 18 -15.10 17.77 19.25
CA GLN A 18 -15.07 19.09 18.59
C GLN A 18 -13.84 19.32 17.72
N PHE A 19 -13.60 18.42 16.75
CA PHE A 19 -12.51 18.57 15.80
C PHE A 19 -12.70 19.82 14.93
N ASP A 20 -11.64 20.61 14.74
CA ASP A 20 -11.61 21.72 13.79
C ASP A 20 -11.56 21.21 12.35
N ILE A 21 -10.67 20.24 12.08
CA ILE A 21 -10.44 19.64 10.77
C ILE A 21 -10.55 18.12 10.86
N VAL A 22 -11.22 17.53 9.90
CA VAL A 22 -11.33 16.07 9.73
C VAL A 22 -10.86 15.69 8.33
N LEU A 23 -9.90 14.78 8.23
CA LEU A 23 -9.48 14.19 6.98
C LEU A 23 -10.20 12.85 6.79
N ASP A 24 -10.89 12.70 5.67
CA ASP A 24 -11.55 11.46 5.29
C ASP A 24 -10.88 10.85 4.05
N PRO A 25 -9.97 9.87 4.22
CA PRO A 25 -9.27 9.22 3.11
C PRO A 25 -10.11 8.14 2.42
N PHE A 26 -11.38 8.01 2.74
CA PHE A 26 -12.23 6.95 2.21
C PHE A 26 -12.59 7.23 0.74
N GLU A 27 -12.29 6.27 -0.15
CA GLU A 27 -12.29 6.43 -1.60
C GLU A 27 -13.59 6.02 -2.31
N THR A 28 -14.66 5.74 -1.64
CA THR A 28 -15.88 5.24 -2.28
C THR A 28 -17.11 5.91 -1.74
N MET A 29 -18.25 5.59 -2.37
CA MET A 29 -19.55 5.99 -1.83
C MET A 29 -19.64 5.64 -0.35
N PRO A 30 -19.89 6.60 0.53
CA PRO A 30 -19.98 6.34 1.94
C PRO A 30 -21.11 5.34 2.24
N SER A 31 -20.79 4.29 2.97
CA SER A 31 -21.79 3.40 3.54
C SER A 31 -22.72 4.19 4.48
N PHE A 32 -23.88 3.62 4.81
CA PHE A 32 -24.78 4.22 5.80
C PHE A 32 -24.07 4.57 7.13
N LYS A 33 -23.18 3.69 7.59
CA LYS A 33 -22.40 3.94 8.82
C LYS A 33 -21.43 5.10 8.66
N HIS A 34 -20.72 5.16 7.54
CA HIS A 34 -19.81 6.24 7.23
C HIS A 34 -20.55 7.58 7.12
N SER A 35 -21.68 7.59 6.44
CA SER A 35 -22.56 8.78 6.34
C SER A 35 -23.05 9.28 7.70
N LEU A 36 -23.34 8.38 8.65
CA LEU A 36 -23.70 8.76 10.02
C LEU A 36 -22.53 9.42 10.77
N ILE A 37 -21.32 8.88 10.61
CA ILE A 37 -20.10 9.46 11.19
C ILE A 37 -19.89 10.86 10.64
N LEU A 38 -19.85 11.04 9.31
CA LEU A 38 -19.66 12.34 8.68
C LEU A 38 -20.74 13.35 9.11
N SER A 39 -22.00 12.92 9.16
CA SER A 39 -23.10 13.78 9.62
C SER A 39 -22.96 14.21 11.07
N SER A 40 -22.30 13.39 11.92
CA SER A 40 -22.05 13.76 13.32
C SER A 40 -20.92 14.79 13.49
N LEU A 41 -20.10 14.96 12.44
CA LEU A 41 -18.95 15.86 12.39
C LEU A 41 -19.22 17.14 11.57
N LYS A 42 -20.49 17.45 11.31
CA LYS A 42 -20.95 18.56 10.45
C LYS A 42 -20.43 19.95 10.84
N ASP A 43 -20.01 20.12 12.08
CA ASP A 43 -19.49 21.38 12.60
C ASP A 43 -17.97 21.50 12.41
N SER A 44 -17.31 20.42 11.93
CA SER A 44 -15.88 20.38 11.57
C SER A 44 -15.69 20.74 10.09
N TYR A 45 -14.47 21.18 9.73
CA TYR A 45 -14.07 21.34 8.34
C TYR A 45 -13.65 19.99 7.77
N ILE A 46 -14.50 19.34 6.95
CA ILE A 46 -14.27 17.97 6.48
C ILE A 46 -13.64 18.01 5.09
N LEU A 47 -12.49 17.35 4.95
CA LEU A 47 -11.69 17.23 3.73
C LEU A 47 -11.76 15.78 3.21
N GLY A 48 -12.24 15.62 1.96
CA GLY A 48 -12.37 14.32 1.31
C GLY A 48 -11.35 14.11 0.20
N PHE A 49 -10.84 12.87 0.05
CA PHE A 49 -9.77 12.55 -0.90
C PHE A 49 -10.28 12.11 -2.28
N ASP A 50 -11.37 11.39 -2.34
CA ASP A 50 -11.88 10.79 -3.59
C ASP A 50 -13.39 10.63 -3.44
N GLN A 51 -14.12 11.70 -3.67
CA GLN A 51 -15.51 11.71 -3.27
C GLN A 51 -16.48 11.94 -4.42
N TRP A 52 -17.52 11.14 -4.41
CA TRP A 52 -18.66 11.25 -5.33
C TRP A 52 -19.70 12.27 -4.84
N TYR A 53 -19.73 12.56 -3.52
CA TYR A 53 -20.76 13.39 -2.90
C TYR A 53 -20.22 14.61 -2.19
N LYS A 54 -20.59 15.79 -2.67
CA LYS A 54 -20.30 17.08 -2.01
C LYS A 54 -20.92 17.22 -0.61
N ARG A 55 -22.00 16.49 -0.33
CA ARG A 55 -22.89 16.74 0.81
C ARG A 55 -22.22 16.83 2.18
N TYR A 56 -21.15 16.09 2.38
CA TYR A 56 -20.50 15.96 3.69
C TYR A 56 -19.19 16.73 3.78
N TYR A 57 -18.65 17.23 2.68
CA TYR A 57 -17.31 17.77 2.62
C TYR A 57 -17.31 19.26 2.44
N SER A 58 -16.46 19.95 3.20
CA SER A 58 -16.12 21.36 3.03
C SER A 58 -15.26 21.55 1.79
N PHE A 59 -14.33 20.62 1.56
CA PHE A 59 -13.55 20.47 0.33
C PHE A 59 -13.33 18.98 0.03
N TYR A 60 -13.21 18.62 -1.24
CA TYR A 60 -12.93 17.26 -1.67
C TYR A 60 -12.23 17.26 -3.03
N HIS A 61 -11.34 16.27 -3.23
CA HIS A 61 -10.77 16.00 -4.54
C HIS A 61 -11.77 15.12 -5.34
N PRO A 62 -12.15 15.53 -6.58
CA PRO A 62 -13.18 14.81 -7.34
C PRO A 62 -12.73 13.41 -7.75
N HIS A 63 -13.66 12.44 -7.70
CA HIS A 63 -13.38 11.04 -8.06
C HIS A 63 -12.82 10.89 -9.48
N ASP A 64 -13.40 11.58 -10.46
CA ASP A 64 -13.00 11.48 -11.88
C ASP A 64 -11.55 11.96 -12.12
N GLU A 65 -11.04 12.87 -11.30
CA GLU A 65 -9.65 13.32 -11.34
C GLU A 65 -8.73 12.29 -10.68
N CYS A 66 -9.18 11.72 -9.55
CA CYS A 66 -8.45 10.71 -8.81
C CYS A 66 -8.11 9.45 -9.61
N LEU A 67 -8.94 9.07 -10.60
CA LEU A 67 -8.68 7.89 -11.43
C LEU A 67 -7.48 8.02 -12.38
N LYS A 68 -7.01 9.24 -12.61
CA LYS A 68 -5.91 9.55 -13.53
C LYS A 68 -4.59 9.78 -12.82
N GLU A 69 -4.61 9.84 -11.50
CA GLU A 69 -3.49 10.28 -10.69
C GLU A 69 -3.09 9.23 -9.67
N HIS A 70 -1.82 9.29 -9.28
CA HIS A 70 -1.32 8.47 -8.18
C HIS A 70 -1.99 8.87 -6.86
N MET A 71 -2.18 7.91 -5.95
CA MET A 71 -2.84 8.14 -4.65
C MET A 71 -2.20 9.29 -3.85
N SER A 72 -0.88 9.44 -3.89
CA SER A 72 -0.17 10.49 -3.14
C SER A 72 -0.52 11.91 -3.62
N THR A 73 -0.88 12.10 -4.90
CA THR A 73 -1.27 13.43 -5.42
C THR A 73 -2.55 13.93 -4.81
N ARG A 74 -3.45 13.04 -4.42
CA ARG A 74 -4.69 13.41 -3.71
C ARG A 74 -4.41 14.10 -2.38
N ALA A 75 -3.38 13.64 -1.66
CA ALA A 75 -2.96 14.29 -0.43
C ALA A 75 -2.36 15.68 -0.71
N THR A 76 -1.60 15.85 -1.80
CA THR A 76 -1.04 17.16 -2.16
C THR A 76 -2.12 18.17 -2.55
N GLU A 77 -3.20 17.76 -3.19
CA GLU A 77 -4.34 18.64 -3.49
C GLU A 77 -5.04 19.13 -2.21
N ILE A 78 -5.18 18.27 -1.20
CA ILE A 78 -5.67 18.69 0.11
C ILE A 78 -4.71 19.71 0.77
N LEU A 79 -3.39 19.47 0.69
CA LEU A 79 -2.41 20.39 1.23
C LEU A 79 -2.41 21.74 0.52
N LYS A 80 -2.53 21.77 -0.81
CA LYS A 80 -2.70 23.02 -1.59
C LYS A 80 -3.93 23.78 -1.17
N HIS A 81 -5.04 23.07 -0.91
CA HIS A 81 -6.26 23.71 -0.43
C HIS A 81 -6.10 24.36 0.95
N ILE A 82 -5.34 23.73 1.85
CA ILE A 82 -5.12 24.23 3.23
C ILE A 82 -4.10 25.37 3.27
N TYR A 83 -2.99 25.21 2.56
CA TYR A 83 -1.81 26.08 2.67
C TYR A 83 -1.62 27.03 1.48
N GLY A 84 -2.42 26.91 0.43
CA GLY A 84 -2.26 27.62 -0.82
C GLY A 84 -1.36 26.89 -1.82
N GLU A 85 -1.15 27.49 -2.99
CA GLU A 85 -0.29 26.90 -4.03
C GLU A 85 1.14 26.75 -3.55
N GLY A 86 1.72 25.58 -3.83
CA GLY A 86 3.08 25.21 -3.43
C GLY A 86 3.46 23.83 -3.95
N GLU A 87 4.75 23.52 -3.86
CA GLU A 87 5.25 22.18 -4.14
C GLU A 87 5.19 21.34 -2.86
N PHE A 88 4.46 20.24 -2.89
CA PHE A 88 4.38 19.28 -1.81
C PHE A 88 4.97 17.96 -2.29
N SER A 89 5.85 17.36 -1.47
CA SER A 89 6.42 16.05 -1.79
C SER A 89 5.34 14.99 -1.80
N THR A 90 5.43 14.08 -2.78
CA THR A 90 4.65 12.85 -2.83
C THR A 90 5.43 11.64 -2.31
N ASP A 91 6.65 11.84 -1.82
CA ASP A 91 7.48 10.79 -1.27
C ASP A 91 6.89 10.22 0.02
N TYR A 92 7.11 8.95 0.21
CA TYR A 92 6.73 8.27 1.45
C TYR A 92 7.86 8.39 2.47
N ASP A 93 7.51 8.70 3.69
CA ASP A 93 8.45 8.75 4.82
C ASP A 93 8.12 7.64 5.82
N LEU A 94 9.09 6.73 6.03
CA LEU A 94 8.94 5.58 6.92
C LEU A 94 10.10 5.53 7.92
N HIS A 95 9.75 5.63 9.19
CA HIS A 95 10.67 5.49 10.29
C HIS A 95 10.62 4.09 10.90
N LEU A 96 11.77 3.55 11.24
CA LEU A 96 11.92 2.23 11.85
C LEU A 96 12.50 2.36 13.26
N PRO A 97 12.03 1.56 14.22
CA PRO A 97 12.70 1.42 15.50
C PRO A 97 14.12 0.86 15.34
N VAL A 98 15.06 1.39 16.10
CA VAL A 98 16.48 1.01 16.01
C VAL A 98 16.70 -0.49 16.28
N ASP A 99 16.00 -1.04 17.25
CA ASP A 99 16.08 -2.47 17.58
C ASP A 99 15.58 -3.40 16.46
N VAL A 100 14.63 -2.95 15.67
CA VAL A 100 14.14 -3.67 14.48
C VAL A 100 15.19 -3.63 13.37
N GLU A 101 15.80 -2.47 13.14
CA GLU A 101 16.87 -2.33 12.15
C GLU A 101 18.08 -3.20 12.50
N ASP A 102 18.50 -3.19 13.76
CA ASP A 102 19.67 -3.95 14.21
C ASP A 102 19.47 -5.47 14.06
N LYS A 103 18.28 -5.98 14.40
CA LYS A 103 17.94 -7.39 14.17
C LYS A 103 17.97 -7.79 12.70
N ILE A 104 17.51 -6.91 11.81
CA ILE A 104 17.55 -7.18 10.36
C ILE A 104 18.99 -7.12 9.85
N LYS A 105 19.80 -6.16 10.27
CA LYS A 105 21.22 -6.10 9.91
C LYS A 105 21.97 -7.37 10.38
N GLU A 106 21.70 -7.83 11.58
CA GLU A 106 22.26 -9.10 12.10
C GLU A 106 21.81 -10.28 11.23
N PHE A 107 20.54 -10.36 10.88
CA PHE A 107 19.97 -11.43 10.05
C PHE A 107 20.56 -11.49 8.63
N ILE A 108 20.73 -10.33 7.98
CA ILE A 108 21.26 -10.28 6.60
C ILE A 108 22.78 -10.35 6.54
N GLY A 109 23.49 -9.87 7.57
CA GLY A 109 24.96 -9.72 7.54
C GLY A 109 25.41 -8.85 6.36
N ASP A 110 26.49 -9.24 5.71
CA ASP A 110 27.08 -8.57 4.55
C ASP A 110 26.52 -9.11 3.22
N THR A 111 25.38 -9.81 3.23
CA THR A 111 24.83 -10.42 2.02
C THR A 111 23.93 -9.46 1.27
N ARG A 112 23.94 -9.55 -0.06
CA ARG A 112 23.02 -8.84 -0.94
C ARG A 112 21.65 -9.52 -0.94
N ILE A 113 20.58 -8.75 -0.90
CA ILE A 113 19.23 -9.26 -0.68
C ILE A 113 18.32 -8.91 -1.85
N VAL A 114 17.63 -9.94 -2.36
CA VAL A 114 16.45 -9.78 -3.22
C VAL A 114 15.22 -10.26 -2.46
N ILE A 115 14.20 -9.43 -2.44
CA ILE A 115 12.90 -9.78 -1.86
C ILE A 115 11.96 -10.23 -2.97
N ILE A 116 11.24 -11.34 -2.76
CA ILE A 116 10.13 -11.78 -3.60
C ILE A 116 8.86 -11.82 -2.75
N ASN A 117 7.87 -10.99 -3.10
CA ASN A 117 6.52 -10.99 -2.51
C ASN A 117 5.49 -11.35 -3.59
N PRO A 118 5.22 -12.65 -3.81
CA PRO A 118 4.47 -13.11 -4.96
C PRO A 118 2.95 -13.24 -4.72
N LEU A 119 2.49 -13.12 -3.46
CA LEU A 119 1.14 -13.48 -3.06
C LEU A 119 0.45 -12.32 -2.33
N GLY A 120 -0.37 -11.56 -3.06
CA GLY A 120 -1.20 -10.52 -2.49
C GLY A 120 -2.42 -11.06 -1.72
N ALA A 121 -3.06 -10.23 -0.92
CA ALA A 121 -4.27 -10.59 -0.17
C ALA A 121 -5.43 -11.00 -1.09
N LYS A 122 -5.61 -10.27 -2.19
CA LYS A 122 -6.61 -10.61 -3.20
C LYS A 122 -6.05 -11.68 -4.15
N LYS A 123 -6.86 -12.69 -4.50
CA LYS A 123 -6.45 -13.76 -5.42
C LYS A 123 -5.95 -13.23 -6.77
N ILE A 124 -6.57 -12.17 -7.27
CA ILE A 124 -6.19 -11.49 -8.52
C ILE A 124 -4.79 -10.85 -8.46
N CYS A 125 -4.31 -10.51 -7.26
CA CYS A 125 -2.98 -9.95 -7.02
C CYS A 125 -1.99 -11.05 -6.59
N ARG A 126 -2.04 -12.24 -7.22
CA ARG A 126 -1.14 -13.35 -6.92
C ARG A 126 -0.52 -13.86 -8.21
N LEU A 127 0.78 -14.12 -8.19
CA LEU A 127 1.43 -14.86 -9.25
C LEU A 127 1.04 -16.34 -9.20
N THR A 128 1.01 -17.00 -10.35
CA THR A 128 0.88 -18.46 -10.40
C THR A 128 2.14 -19.15 -9.91
N PHE A 129 2.05 -20.40 -9.51
CA PHE A 129 3.23 -21.15 -9.04
C PHE A 129 4.29 -21.30 -10.14
N GLU A 130 3.89 -21.43 -11.38
CA GLU A 130 4.79 -21.46 -12.54
C GLU A 130 5.55 -20.15 -12.70
N GLN A 131 4.85 -19.01 -12.57
CA GLN A 131 5.48 -17.68 -12.62
C GLN A 131 6.46 -17.49 -11.45
N ILE A 132 6.08 -17.87 -10.24
CA ILE A 132 6.96 -17.80 -9.05
C ILE A 132 8.22 -18.64 -9.28
N LYS A 133 8.04 -19.87 -9.81
CA LYS A 133 9.16 -20.80 -10.10
C LYS A 133 10.12 -20.21 -11.12
N VAL A 134 9.60 -19.67 -12.23
CA VAL A 134 10.42 -19.03 -13.26
C VAL A 134 11.19 -17.85 -12.68
N ILE A 135 10.53 -16.94 -11.98
CA ILE A 135 11.19 -15.78 -11.34
C ILE A 135 12.30 -16.25 -10.39
N TYR A 136 12.02 -17.23 -9.54
CA TYR A 136 13.00 -17.74 -8.60
C TYR A 136 14.21 -18.38 -9.30
N GLN A 137 13.97 -19.15 -10.37
CA GLN A 137 15.05 -19.77 -11.17
C GLN A 137 15.92 -18.72 -11.86
N GLU A 138 15.32 -17.71 -12.47
CA GLU A 138 16.05 -16.60 -13.10
C GLU A 138 16.88 -15.83 -12.08
N MET A 139 16.32 -15.59 -10.86
CA MET A 139 17.07 -14.95 -9.78
C MET A 139 18.28 -15.79 -9.35
N LYS A 140 18.12 -17.12 -9.21
CA LYS A 140 19.23 -18.01 -8.85
C LYS A 140 20.30 -18.10 -9.95
N LEU A 141 19.89 -18.04 -11.23
CA LEU A 141 20.80 -18.13 -12.35
C LEU A 141 21.64 -16.86 -12.54
N HIS A 142 21.03 -15.69 -12.42
CA HIS A 142 21.66 -14.42 -12.77
C HIS A 142 22.13 -13.60 -11.55
N PHE A 143 21.74 -13.99 -10.36
CA PHE A 143 22.06 -13.29 -9.09
C PHE A 143 22.59 -14.26 -8.03
N GLU A 144 23.58 -15.07 -8.40
CA GLU A 144 24.17 -16.12 -7.54
C GLU A 144 24.68 -15.59 -6.18
N ASN A 145 25.14 -14.34 -6.15
CA ASN A 145 25.65 -13.69 -4.94
C ASN A 145 24.57 -13.03 -4.07
N TYR A 146 23.28 -13.24 -4.40
CA TYR A 146 22.17 -12.69 -3.65
C TYR A 146 21.44 -13.77 -2.85
N ARG A 147 21.07 -13.45 -1.62
CA ARG A 147 20.03 -14.21 -0.91
C ARG A 147 18.67 -13.78 -1.41
N VAL A 148 17.85 -14.75 -1.76
CA VAL A 148 16.46 -14.52 -2.21
C VAL A 148 15.54 -14.83 -1.05
N ILE A 149 14.89 -13.82 -0.49
CA ILE A 149 14.01 -13.94 0.67
C ILE A 149 12.57 -13.72 0.24
N PHE A 150 11.72 -14.71 0.50
CA PHE A 150 10.29 -14.62 0.26
C PHE A 150 9.60 -13.93 1.44
N THR A 151 8.69 -13.01 1.12
CA THR A 151 7.86 -12.31 2.10
C THR A 151 6.37 -12.46 1.77
N GLY A 152 5.54 -12.47 2.79
CA GLY A 152 4.10 -12.65 2.68
C GLY A 152 3.51 -13.21 3.96
N LEU A 153 2.24 -13.59 3.94
CA LEU A 153 1.62 -14.26 5.07
C LEU A 153 2.21 -15.68 5.22
N PRO A 154 2.62 -16.11 6.42
CA PRO A 154 3.26 -17.42 6.62
C PRO A 154 2.47 -18.58 6.02
N GLN A 155 1.14 -18.61 6.20
CA GLN A 155 0.27 -19.65 5.64
C GLN A 155 0.24 -19.67 4.11
N ASP A 156 0.40 -18.51 3.46
CA ASP A 156 0.45 -18.42 2.00
C ASP A 156 1.82 -18.88 1.48
N LEU A 157 2.91 -18.52 2.14
CA LEU A 157 4.26 -18.93 1.77
C LEU A 157 4.43 -20.46 1.82
N LEU A 158 3.80 -21.14 2.77
CA LEU A 158 3.78 -22.60 2.86
C LEU A 158 3.14 -23.28 1.64
N THR A 159 2.35 -22.57 0.84
CA THR A 159 1.72 -23.12 -0.37
C THR A 159 2.63 -23.08 -1.60
N ILE A 160 3.74 -22.37 -1.55
CA ILE A 160 4.66 -22.26 -2.68
C ILE A 160 5.41 -23.58 -2.87
N PRO A 161 5.27 -24.25 -4.04
CA PRO A 161 5.83 -25.58 -4.26
C PRO A 161 7.31 -25.50 -4.70
N ILE A 162 8.10 -24.73 -3.99
CA ILE A 162 9.54 -24.61 -4.18
C ILE A 162 10.20 -25.08 -2.89
N PRO A 163 10.99 -26.15 -2.91
CA PRO A 163 11.71 -26.61 -1.73
C PRO A 163 12.66 -25.52 -1.23
N GLU A 164 12.74 -25.40 0.08
CA GLU A 164 13.77 -24.58 0.75
C GLU A 164 13.77 -23.08 0.37
N ILE A 165 12.56 -22.49 0.16
CA ILE A 165 12.48 -21.04 0.08
C ILE A 165 12.93 -20.42 1.40
N GLU A 166 13.77 -19.41 1.32
CA GLU A 166 14.17 -18.64 2.50
C GLU A 166 13.09 -17.60 2.84
N THR A 167 12.72 -17.52 4.10
CA THR A 167 11.74 -16.55 4.62
C THR A 167 12.30 -15.82 5.83
N LEU A 168 11.69 -14.70 6.20
CA LEU A 168 12.02 -14.01 7.44
C LEU A 168 11.67 -14.87 8.66
N PRO A 169 12.57 -14.96 9.67
CA PRO A 169 12.29 -15.66 10.92
C PRO A 169 11.41 -14.84 11.89
N PHE A 170 10.93 -13.69 11.47
CA PHE A 170 10.12 -12.75 12.24
C PHE A 170 8.70 -12.69 11.69
N ASN A 171 7.70 -12.71 12.56
CA ASN A 171 6.28 -12.71 12.14
C ASN A 171 5.68 -11.31 11.98
N GLU A 172 6.25 -10.30 12.64
CA GLU A 172 5.71 -8.95 12.61
C GLU A 172 6.09 -8.24 11.30
N PHE A 173 5.12 -7.59 10.70
CA PHE A 173 5.27 -6.92 9.40
C PHE A 173 6.37 -5.85 9.38
N ILE A 174 6.67 -5.25 10.53
CA ILE A 174 7.72 -4.23 10.65
C ILE A 174 9.10 -4.76 10.23
N TYR A 175 9.38 -6.06 10.41
CA TYR A 175 10.64 -6.67 9.95
C TYR A 175 10.68 -6.82 8.43
N THR A 176 9.53 -7.01 7.75
CA THR A 176 9.47 -6.93 6.29
C THR A 176 9.77 -5.52 5.79
N VAL A 177 9.27 -4.49 6.50
CA VAL A 177 9.59 -3.08 6.20
C VAL A 177 11.09 -2.83 6.35
N ALA A 178 11.69 -3.29 7.44
CA ALA A 178 13.12 -3.14 7.68
C ALA A 178 13.97 -3.93 6.66
N LEU A 179 13.59 -5.17 6.32
CA LEU A 179 14.25 -5.94 5.27
C LEU A 179 14.24 -5.18 3.94
N THR A 180 13.11 -4.56 3.60
CA THR A 180 13.00 -3.76 2.37
C THR A 180 13.97 -2.58 2.36
N LYS A 181 14.15 -1.89 3.48
CA LYS A 181 15.14 -0.81 3.62
C LYS A 181 16.55 -1.27 3.28
N TYR A 182 16.92 -2.48 3.66
CA TYR A 182 18.26 -3.04 3.46
C TYR A 182 18.39 -3.96 2.25
N SER A 183 17.32 -4.18 1.49
CA SER A 183 17.37 -4.97 0.25
C SER A 183 18.01 -4.18 -0.91
N ASP A 184 18.54 -4.92 -1.89
CA ASP A 184 19.07 -4.36 -3.14
C ASP A 184 18.00 -4.27 -4.22
N PHE A 185 17.05 -5.21 -4.21
CA PHE A 185 16.01 -5.32 -5.22
C PHE A 185 14.74 -5.95 -4.67
N VAL A 186 13.59 -5.49 -5.15
CA VAL A 186 12.27 -5.98 -4.73
C VAL A 186 11.47 -6.45 -5.93
N ILE A 187 10.93 -7.66 -5.85
CA ILE A 187 9.95 -8.22 -6.80
C ILE A 187 8.66 -8.40 -6.03
N SER A 188 7.60 -7.71 -6.41
CA SER A 188 6.33 -7.75 -5.68
C SER A 188 5.13 -7.72 -6.61
N VAL A 189 4.06 -8.35 -6.20
CA VAL A 189 2.74 -8.07 -6.74
C VAL A 189 2.18 -6.79 -6.12
N ASP A 190 1.04 -6.30 -6.62
CA ASP A 190 0.30 -5.14 -6.10
C ASP A 190 -0.04 -5.31 -4.60
N THR A 191 0.85 -4.83 -3.74
CA THR A 191 0.75 -4.89 -2.27
C THR A 191 1.43 -3.67 -1.63
N ALA A 192 1.26 -3.52 -0.32
CA ALA A 192 1.95 -2.49 0.46
C ALA A 192 3.48 -2.49 0.26
N LEU A 193 4.08 -3.64 -0.08
CA LEU A 193 5.53 -3.75 -0.26
C LEU A 193 6.06 -2.89 -1.41
N VAL A 194 5.27 -2.68 -2.47
CA VAL A 194 5.61 -1.78 -3.59
C VAL A 194 5.83 -0.35 -3.08
N HIS A 195 4.97 0.12 -2.19
CA HIS A 195 5.05 1.46 -1.62
C HIS A 195 6.16 1.58 -0.57
N ILE A 196 6.41 0.53 0.19
CA ILE A 196 7.54 0.47 1.13
C ILE A 196 8.86 0.51 0.36
N ALA A 197 8.96 -0.22 -0.76
CA ALA A 197 10.13 -0.17 -1.63
C ALA A 197 10.33 1.24 -2.23
N ALA A 198 9.24 1.91 -2.59
CA ALA A 198 9.29 3.30 -3.05
C ALA A 198 9.80 4.26 -1.96
N ALA A 199 9.33 4.13 -0.71
CA ALA A 199 9.80 4.93 0.42
C ALA A 199 11.32 4.85 0.63
N TYR A 200 11.91 3.69 0.33
CA TYR A 200 13.36 3.48 0.44
C TYR A 200 14.08 3.55 -0.91
N HIS A 201 13.43 4.05 -1.97
CA HIS A 201 13.97 4.22 -3.32
C HIS A 201 14.62 2.95 -3.87
N LYS A 202 14.05 1.77 -3.55
CA LYS A 202 14.57 0.48 -3.99
C LYS A 202 14.19 0.17 -5.43
N PRO A 203 15.11 -0.34 -6.24
CA PRO A 203 14.76 -0.90 -7.54
C PRO A 203 13.68 -1.96 -7.36
N THR A 204 12.58 -1.85 -8.13
CA THR A 204 11.39 -2.67 -7.91
C THR A 204 10.83 -3.17 -9.24
N LEU A 205 10.54 -4.47 -9.31
CA LEU A 205 9.71 -5.06 -10.35
C LEU A 205 8.33 -5.35 -9.76
N ALA A 206 7.31 -4.62 -10.20
CA ALA A 206 5.97 -4.69 -9.65
C ALA A 206 4.98 -5.28 -10.66
N PHE A 207 4.26 -6.33 -10.25
CA PHE A 207 3.25 -7.01 -11.07
C PHE A 207 1.85 -6.56 -10.68
N TYR A 208 1.08 -6.11 -11.66
CA TYR A 208 -0.29 -5.65 -11.48
C TYR A 208 -1.27 -6.51 -12.26
N PRO A 209 -2.45 -6.82 -11.70
CA PRO A 209 -3.54 -7.38 -12.47
C PRO A 209 -4.05 -6.35 -13.47
N ASN A 210 -4.46 -6.79 -14.65
CA ASN A 210 -5.22 -5.95 -15.55
C ASN A 210 -6.70 -5.97 -15.10
N SER A 211 -7.16 -4.91 -14.47
CA SER A 211 -8.53 -4.80 -14.02
C SER A 211 -9.49 -4.71 -15.22
N ARG A 212 -10.53 -5.53 -15.22
CA ARG A 212 -11.63 -5.43 -16.19
C ARG A 212 -12.47 -4.17 -16.06
N THR A 213 -12.36 -3.50 -14.92
CA THR A 213 -13.06 -2.24 -14.68
C THR A 213 -12.13 -1.09 -15.03
N PRO A 214 -12.38 -0.36 -16.16
CA PRO A 214 -11.67 0.89 -16.47
C PRO A 214 -11.81 1.91 -15.35
N GLU A 215 -12.78 1.69 -14.47
CA GLU A 215 -13.20 2.58 -13.40
C GLU A 215 -12.18 2.66 -12.25
N TYR A 216 -11.26 1.68 -12.12
CA TYR A 216 -10.24 1.70 -11.07
C TYR A 216 -8.92 1.06 -11.53
N PRO A 217 -8.09 1.79 -12.29
CA PRO A 217 -6.83 1.28 -12.80
C PRO A 217 -5.76 1.24 -11.69
N SER A 218 -5.73 0.16 -10.90
CA SER A 218 -4.82 0.06 -9.75
C SER A 218 -3.36 0.27 -10.11
N HIS A 219 -2.93 -0.13 -11.31
CA HIS A 219 -1.57 0.08 -11.80
C HIS A 219 -1.20 1.56 -12.05
N LEU A 220 -2.18 2.47 -12.14
CA LEU A 220 -1.96 3.92 -12.19
C LEU A 220 -2.08 4.54 -10.79
N ILE A 221 -3.19 4.26 -10.10
CA ILE A 221 -3.51 4.84 -8.79
C ILE A 221 -2.51 4.39 -7.71
N TRP A 222 -2.14 3.11 -7.75
CA TRP A 222 -1.20 2.48 -6.81
C TRP A 222 0.12 2.09 -7.45
N SER A 223 0.53 2.82 -8.49
CA SER A 223 1.84 2.60 -9.12
C SER A 223 2.97 2.75 -8.10
N PRO A 224 4.15 2.16 -8.34
CA PRO A 224 5.31 2.50 -7.54
C PRO A 224 5.63 3.98 -7.70
N ASN A 225 5.59 4.74 -6.64
CA ASN A 225 6.01 6.15 -6.64
C ASN A 225 7.55 6.24 -6.60
N ASN A 226 8.21 5.63 -7.60
CA ASN A 226 9.66 5.48 -7.64
C ASN A 226 10.14 5.28 -9.08
N HIS A 227 11.00 6.16 -9.56
CA HIS A 227 11.58 6.12 -10.90
C HIS A 227 12.47 4.90 -11.19
N LYS A 228 12.93 4.18 -10.16
CA LYS A 228 13.70 2.93 -10.29
C LYS A 228 12.81 1.70 -10.42
N SER A 229 11.51 1.87 -10.58
CA SER A 229 10.58 0.77 -10.65
C SER A 229 10.14 0.47 -12.08
N ILE A 230 9.93 -0.81 -12.36
CA ILE A 230 9.32 -1.31 -13.60
C ILE A 230 8.00 -1.97 -13.23
N GLN A 231 6.94 -1.61 -13.97
CA GLN A 231 5.63 -2.21 -13.82
C GLN A 231 5.39 -3.23 -14.95
N ILE A 232 4.88 -4.39 -14.57
CA ILE A 232 4.34 -5.38 -15.51
C ILE A 232 2.85 -5.51 -15.24
N VAL A 233 2.04 -5.10 -16.18
CA VAL A 233 0.59 -5.26 -16.12
C VAL A 233 0.19 -6.52 -16.89
N SER A 234 -0.62 -7.39 -16.29
CA SER A 234 -1.09 -8.61 -16.95
C SER A 234 -1.78 -8.26 -18.28
N PRO A 235 -1.42 -8.93 -19.41
CA PRO A 235 -2.09 -8.69 -20.69
C PRO A 235 -3.53 -9.23 -20.72
N THR A 236 -3.84 -10.18 -19.85
CA THR A 236 -5.15 -10.81 -19.76
C THR A 236 -5.95 -10.23 -18.60
N PHE A 237 -7.21 -9.96 -18.84
CA PHE A 237 -8.15 -9.66 -17.77
C PHE A 237 -8.33 -10.92 -16.90
N THR A 238 -8.18 -10.75 -15.61
CA THR A 238 -8.38 -11.82 -14.60
C THR A 238 -9.70 -11.67 -13.90
#